data_b8abef05d86108d633b6a319e4942a6e
#
_entry.id   b8abef05d86108d633b6a319e4942a6e
#
_cell.length_a   1.000
_cell.length_b   1.000
_cell.length_c   1.000
_cell.angle_alpha   90.00
_cell.angle_beta   90.00
_cell.angle_gamma   90.00
#
_symmetry.space_group_name_H-M   'P 1'
#
loop_
_entity.id
_entity.type
_entity.pdbx_description
1 polymer ?
#
loop_
_entity_poly.entity_id
_entity_poly.type
_entity_poly.pdbx_seq_one_letter_code
_entity_poly.pdbx_strand_id
1 'polypeptide(L)'
;FLMADHYVTVATPDPTSVLDLYRFIKLAAIRRVLSAFLSRDAVSEALSERDFSSIEEVIQAVGETDPNAREVASRTLQGFQPHLIVNRVSGKSRVNVLHLKKLLQEYVGGDLTTLGEIPDDPAVTRAVRSFLPVVECEPTAPASLALTQAADALLASMARRVETSVDPAAEPEPAAHTP
;
A
#
# COMPACT_ATOMS: atom_id res chain seq x y z
N PHE A 1 -2.26 -4.60 9.56
CA PHE A 1 -1.87 -3.95 8.30
C PHE A 1 -1.90 -2.42 8.44
N LEU A 2 -3.03 -1.79 8.75
CA LEU A 2 -3.18 -0.33 8.79
C LEU A 2 -2.44 0.40 9.94
N MET A 3 -1.84 -0.32 10.87
CA MET A 3 -1.01 0.23 11.95
C MET A 3 0.47 0.43 11.54
N ALA A 4 0.84 -0.02 10.34
CA ALA A 4 2.19 0.13 9.81
C ALA A 4 2.33 1.44 9.03
N ASP A 5 3.54 1.98 8.98
CA ASP A 5 3.87 3.16 8.18
C ASP A 5 4.03 2.84 6.70
N HIS A 6 4.43 1.59 6.41
CA HIS A 6 4.60 1.07 5.05
C HIS A 6 3.84 -0.24 4.88
N TYR A 7 3.16 -0.37 3.75
CA TYR A 7 2.33 -1.52 3.43
C TYR A 7 2.98 -2.34 2.34
N VAL A 8 3.31 -3.59 2.64
CA VAL A 8 3.80 -4.54 1.65
C VAL A 8 2.79 -5.67 1.51
N THR A 9 2.36 -5.92 0.29
CA THR A 9 1.47 -7.00 -0.08
C THR A 9 2.21 -8.02 -0.94
N VAL A 10 1.87 -9.28 -0.79
CA VAL A 10 2.47 -10.37 -1.57
C VAL A 10 1.35 -11.13 -2.26
N ALA A 11 1.48 -11.34 -3.56
CA ALA A 11 0.57 -12.16 -4.35
C ALA A 11 1.35 -13.16 -5.20
N THR A 12 0.70 -14.24 -5.58
CA THR A 12 1.20 -15.16 -6.61
C THR A 12 0.58 -14.84 -7.97
N PRO A 13 1.15 -15.34 -9.09
CA PRO A 13 0.59 -15.12 -10.43
C PRO A 13 -0.79 -15.76 -10.67
N ASP A 14 -1.38 -16.44 -9.70
CA ASP A 14 -2.68 -17.08 -9.83
C ASP A 14 -3.81 -16.05 -9.88
N PRO A 15 -4.80 -16.20 -10.77
CA PRO A 15 -5.92 -15.25 -10.88
C PRO A 15 -6.70 -15.05 -9.57
N THR A 16 -6.85 -16.10 -8.77
CA THR A 16 -7.50 -16.03 -7.45
C THR A 16 -6.71 -15.18 -6.47
N SER A 17 -5.39 -15.37 -6.40
CA SER A 17 -4.49 -14.56 -5.54
C SER A 17 -4.53 -13.07 -5.91
N VAL A 18 -4.58 -12.76 -7.21
CA VAL A 18 -4.69 -11.38 -7.71
C VAL A 18 -6.04 -10.76 -7.33
N LEU A 19 -7.14 -11.53 -7.47
CA LEU A 19 -8.47 -11.07 -7.08
C LEU A 19 -8.57 -10.83 -5.56
N ASP A 20 -8.01 -11.73 -4.77
CA ASP A 20 -8.00 -11.61 -3.31
C ASP A 20 -7.13 -10.42 -2.85
N LEU A 21 -5.99 -10.20 -3.51
CA LEU A 21 -5.18 -9.00 -3.30
C LEU A 21 -5.98 -7.72 -3.57
N TYR A 22 -6.68 -7.67 -4.71
CA TYR A 22 -7.52 -6.51 -5.05
C TYR A 22 -8.59 -6.26 -3.98
N ARG A 23 -9.32 -7.30 -3.56
CA ARG A 23 -10.34 -7.22 -2.51
C ARG A 23 -9.75 -6.73 -1.19
N PHE A 24 -8.58 -7.28 -0.82
CA PHE A 24 -7.89 -6.91 0.40
C PHE A 24 -7.47 -5.44 0.39
N ILE A 25 -6.83 -4.95 -0.69
CA ILE A 25 -6.40 -3.55 -0.80
C ILE A 25 -7.62 -2.61 -0.78
N LYS A 26 -8.70 -2.96 -1.49
CA LYS A 26 -9.95 -2.19 -1.47
C LYS A 26 -10.50 -2.05 -0.05
N LEU A 27 -10.63 -3.15 0.69
CA LEU A 27 -11.10 -3.13 2.09
C LEU A 27 -10.15 -2.35 3.00
N ALA A 28 -8.84 -2.48 2.82
CA ALA A 28 -7.85 -1.72 3.58
C ALA A 28 -7.96 -0.21 3.33
N ALA A 29 -8.17 0.21 2.08
CA ALA A 29 -8.37 1.59 1.71
C ALA A 29 -9.67 2.17 2.33
N ILE A 30 -10.79 1.44 2.25
CA ILE A 30 -12.05 1.81 2.91
C ILE A 30 -11.81 2.00 4.41
N ARG A 31 -11.20 1.03 5.10
CA ARG A 31 -10.90 1.12 6.53
C ARG A 31 -9.94 2.25 6.86
N ARG A 32 -8.99 2.56 5.99
CA ARG A 32 -8.08 3.69 6.18
C ARG A 32 -8.83 5.01 6.17
N VAL A 33 -9.77 5.19 5.25
CA VAL A 33 -10.63 6.39 5.21
C VAL A 33 -11.51 6.45 6.45
N LEU A 34 -12.22 5.37 6.78
CA LEU A 34 -13.09 5.33 7.97
C LEU A 34 -12.33 5.64 9.25
N SER A 35 -11.09 5.13 9.39
CA SER A 35 -10.25 5.38 10.59
C SER A 35 -9.89 6.85 10.78
N ALA A 36 -9.87 7.66 9.72
CA ALA A 36 -9.62 9.10 9.82
C ALA A 36 -10.79 9.89 10.47
N PHE A 37 -11.95 9.24 10.60
CA PHE A 37 -13.18 9.86 11.13
C PHE A 37 -13.64 9.28 12.46
N LEU A 38 -12.95 8.29 13.03
CA LEU A 38 -13.34 7.62 14.29
C LEU A 38 -13.44 8.59 15.50
N SER A 39 -12.79 9.74 15.43
CA SER A 39 -12.84 10.78 16.47
C SER A 39 -13.85 11.90 16.19
N ARG A 40 -14.64 11.80 15.12
CA ARG A 40 -15.66 12.78 14.71
C ARG A 40 -17.04 12.16 14.89
N ASP A 41 -17.69 12.40 16.01
CA ASP A 41 -18.90 11.70 16.46
C ASP A 41 -20.01 11.63 15.39
N ALA A 42 -20.37 12.74 14.73
CA ALA A 42 -21.42 12.75 13.72
C ALA A 42 -21.08 11.94 12.45
N VAL A 43 -19.82 12.00 11.99
CA VAL A 43 -19.38 11.25 10.81
C VAL A 43 -19.21 9.78 11.15
N SER A 44 -18.66 9.47 12.33
CA SER A 44 -18.49 8.10 12.81
C SER A 44 -19.84 7.38 12.96
N GLU A 45 -20.83 8.06 13.52
CA GLU A 45 -22.20 7.51 13.68
C GLU A 45 -22.85 7.23 12.31
N ALA A 46 -22.76 8.17 11.37
CA ALA A 46 -23.29 8.00 10.01
C ALA A 46 -22.64 6.88 9.21
N LEU A 47 -21.38 6.54 9.52
CA LEU A 47 -20.59 5.51 8.83
C LEU A 47 -20.67 4.14 9.50
N SER A 48 -20.94 4.07 10.80
CA SER A 48 -20.87 2.83 11.59
C SER A 48 -21.96 1.81 11.23
N GLU A 49 -23.10 2.28 10.72
CA GLU A 49 -24.25 1.43 10.39
C GLU A 49 -24.32 1.02 8.91
N ARG A 50 -23.33 1.44 8.09
CA ARG A 50 -23.32 1.20 6.64
C ARG A 50 -22.24 0.22 6.23
N ASP A 51 -22.60 -0.76 5.40
CA ASP A 51 -21.67 -1.55 4.63
C ASP A 51 -21.35 -0.84 3.31
N PHE A 52 -20.06 -0.61 3.05
CA PHE A 52 -19.60 0.07 1.84
C PHE A 52 -19.04 -0.91 0.82
N SER A 53 -19.59 -0.88 -0.39
CA SER A 53 -19.12 -1.71 -1.51
C SER A 53 -17.98 -1.07 -2.28
N SER A 54 -17.85 0.26 -2.21
CA SER A 54 -16.81 1.02 -2.89
C SER A 54 -16.30 2.18 -2.04
N ILE A 55 -15.15 2.74 -2.45
CA ILE A 55 -14.57 3.92 -1.80
C ILE A 55 -15.38 5.16 -2.14
N GLU A 56 -15.94 5.23 -3.35
CA GLU A 56 -16.80 6.32 -3.79
C GLU A 56 -18.02 6.44 -2.86
N GLU A 57 -18.63 5.32 -2.49
CA GLU A 57 -19.74 5.30 -1.52
C GLU A 57 -19.32 5.88 -0.15
N VAL A 58 -18.11 5.54 0.32
CA VAL A 58 -17.57 6.10 1.57
C VAL A 58 -17.35 7.60 1.45
N ILE A 59 -16.73 8.07 0.37
CA ILE A 59 -16.46 9.50 0.13
C ILE A 59 -17.75 10.27 0.01
N GLN A 60 -18.77 9.72 -0.66
CA GLN A 60 -20.08 10.32 -0.78
C GLN A 60 -20.77 10.44 0.58
N ALA A 61 -20.85 9.34 1.34
CA ALA A 61 -21.50 9.32 2.67
C ALA A 61 -20.83 10.29 3.65
N VAL A 62 -19.49 10.37 3.63
CA VAL A 62 -18.72 11.32 4.43
C VAL A 62 -19.01 12.76 4.00
N GLY A 63 -19.07 13.03 2.69
CA GLY A 63 -19.34 14.35 2.12
C GLY A 63 -20.75 14.85 2.35
N GLU A 64 -21.74 13.96 2.50
CA GLU A 64 -23.12 14.29 2.87
C GLU A 64 -23.22 14.79 4.31
N THR A 65 -22.35 14.30 5.19
CA THR A 65 -22.35 14.67 6.61
C THR A 65 -21.50 15.92 6.87
N ASP A 66 -20.35 16.03 6.22
CA ASP A 66 -19.42 17.18 6.34
C ASP A 66 -18.70 17.40 5.00
N PRO A 67 -18.94 18.51 4.29
CA PRO A 67 -18.26 18.83 3.03
C PRO A 67 -16.73 18.84 3.14
N ASN A 68 -16.16 19.26 4.29
CA ASN A 68 -14.72 19.25 4.52
C ASN A 68 -14.16 17.84 4.69
N ALA A 69 -14.99 16.90 5.15
CA ALA A 69 -14.60 15.51 5.33
C ALA A 69 -14.28 14.82 3.99
N ARG A 70 -14.88 15.26 2.88
CA ARG A 70 -14.55 14.76 1.53
C ARG A 70 -13.09 14.99 1.17
N GLU A 71 -12.56 16.17 1.48
CA GLU A 71 -11.16 16.49 1.22
C GLU A 71 -10.22 15.65 2.11
N VAL A 72 -10.56 15.47 3.38
CA VAL A 72 -9.82 14.62 4.31
C VAL A 72 -9.79 13.16 3.82
N ALA A 73 -10.93 12.63 3.36
CA ALA A 73 -11.01 11.29 2.79
C ALA A 73 -10.10 11.14 1.56
N SER A 74 -10.15 12.10 0.64
CA SER A 74 -9.32 12.10 -0.58
C SER A 74 -7.83 12.16 -0.26
N ARG A 75 -7.40 13.03 0.66
CA ARG A 75 -6.00 13.11 1.12
C ARG A 75 -5.55 11.81 1.80
N THR A 76 -6.42 11.20 2.60
CA THR A 76 -6.14 9.93 3.28
C THR A 76 -5.88 8.81 2.28
N LEU A 77 -6.65 8.77 1.18
CA LEU A 77 -6.45 7.82 0.09
C LEU A 77 -5.17 8.07 -0.70
N GLN A 78 -4.85 9.33 -1.01
CA GLN A 78 -3.60 9.68 -1.68
C GLN A 78 -2.37 9.24 -0.88
N GLY A 79 -2.45 9.25 0.45
CA GLY A 79 -1.42 8.74 1.36
C GLY A 79 -1.38 7.21 1.46
N PHE A 80 -2.37 6.49 0.93
CA PHE A 80 -2.42 5.04 0.96
C PHE A 80 -1.75 4.45 -0.28
N GLN A 81 -0.48 4.11 -0.15
CA GLN A 81 0.36 3.60 -1.25
C GLN A 81 0.92 2.23 -0.88
N PRO A 82 0.19 1.14 -1.14
CA PRO A 82 0.68 -0.20 -0.90
C PRO A 82 1.76 -0.59 -1.92
N HIS A 83 2.71 -1.40 -1.46
CA HIS A 83 3.72 -2.02 -2.28
C HIS A 83 3.32 -3.45 -2.62
N LEU A 84 3.74 -3.94 -3.79
CA LEU A 84 3.48 -5.30 -4.26
C LEU A 84 4.78 -6.06 -4.50
N ILE A 85 4.86 -7.25 -3.95
CA ILE A 85 5.80 -8.30 -4.38
C ILE A 85 4.99 -9.41 -5.05
N VAL A 86 5.37 -9.78 -6.27
CA VAL A 86 4.80 -10.94 -6.94
C VAL A 86 5.70 -12.14 -6.67
N ASN A 87 5.19 -13.12 -5.94
CA ASN A 87 5.96 -14.29 -5.52
C ASN A 87 5.67 -15.52 -6.39
N ARG A 88 6.63 -16.43 -6.51
CA ARG A 88 6.52 -17.68 -7.28
C ARG A 88 6.24 -17.46 -8.77
N VAL A 89 6.93 -16.49 -9.35
CA VAL A 89 6.82 -16.20 -10.79
C VAL A 89 7.53 -17.30 -11.57
N SER A 90 6.80 -18.01 -12.43
CA SER A 90 7.36 -18.95 -13.39
C SER A 90 7.33 -18.36 -14.79
N GLY A 91 8.17 -18.87 -15.70
CA GLY A 91 8.25 -18.36 -17.07
C GLY A 91 6.93 -18.44 -17.89
N LYS A 92 5.94 -19.17 -17.38
CA LYS A 92 4.61 -19.40 -18.01
C LYS A 92 3.49 -18.56 -17.36
N SER A 93 3.70 -17.99 -16.18
CA SER A 93 2.66 -17.29 -15.42
C SER A 93 3.14 -15.90 -15.06
N ARG A 94 2.62 -14.89 -15.73
CA ARG A 94 2.87 -13.49 -15.39
C ARG A 94 1.57 -12.83 -14.96
N VAL A 95 1.60 -12.19 -13.79
CA VAL A 95 0.53 -11.28 -13.40
C VAL A 95 0.55 -10.09 -14.36
N ASN A 96 -0.59 -9.73 -14.90
CA ASN A 96 -0.71 -8.46 -15.60
C ASN A 96 -0.75 -7.33 -14.55
N VAL A 97 0.42 -6.97 -14.05
CA VAL A 97 0.60 -5.92 -13.03
C VAL A 97 0.03 -4.58 -13.51
N LEU A 98 0.12 -4.30 -14.81
CA LEU A 98 -0.44 -3.07 -15.39
C LEU A 98 -1.98 -3.05 -15.28
N HIS A 99 -2.61 -4.18 -15.52
CA HIS A 99 -4.06 -4.30 -15.36
C HIS A 99 -4.48 -4.15 -13.90
N LEU A 100 -3.75 -4.79 -12.98
CA LEU A 100 -3.99 -4.66 -11.55
C LEU A 100 -3.81 -3.21 -11.07
N LYS A 101 -2.75 -2.53 -11.49
CA LYS A 101 -2.54 -1.10 -11.20
C LYS A 101 -3.70 -0.25 -11.69
N LYS A 102 -4.15 -0.48 -12.94
CA LYS A 102 -5.27 0.26 -13.51
C LYS A 102 -6.56 0.05 -12.71
N LEU A 103 -6.88 -1.19 -12.33
CA LEU A 103 -8.04 -1.49 -11.49
C LEU A 103 -7.95 -0.80 -10.12
N LEU A 104 -6.78 -0.82 -9.49
CA LEU A 104 -6.60 -0.17 -8.19
C LEU A 104 -6.69 1.35 -8.30
N GLN A 105 -6.14 1.94 -9.35
CA GLN A 105 -6.23 3.38 -9.58
C GLN A 105 -7.67 3.81 -9.88
N GLU A 106 -8.41 3.03 -10.67
CA GLU A 106 -9.78 3.31 -11.05
C GLU A 106 -10.77 3.14 -9.88
N TYR A 107 -10.62 2.07 -9.09
CA TYR A 107 -11.60 1.71 -8.05
C TYR A 107 -11.17 2.03 -6.62
N VAL A 108 -9.91 2.33 -6.38
CA VAL A 108 -9.36 2.61 -5.05
C VAL A 108 -8.80 4.03 -4.95
N GLY A 109 -8.53 4.67 -6.10
CA GLY A 109 -7.91 6.00 -6.15
C GLY A 109 -6.47 6.04 -5.62
N GLY A 110 -5.85 4.87 -5.37
CA GLY A 110 -4.50 4.71 -4.86
C GLY A 110 -3.53 4.21 -5.92
N ASP A 111 -2.24 4.39 -5.68
CA ASP A 111 -1.17 3.83 -6.52
C ASP A 111 -0.60 2.55 -5.90
N LEU A 112 -0.19 1.62 -6.76
CA LEU A 112 0.46 0.37 -6.38
C LEU A 112 1.89 0.34 -6.91
N THR A 113 2.85 0.39 -6.02
CA THR A 113 4.27 0.30 -6.37
C THR A 113 4.75 -1.16 -6.32
N THR A 114 5.22 -1.69 -7.46
CA THR A 114 5.80 -3.03 -7.50
C THR A 114 7.26 -2.96 -7.04
N LEU A 115 7.60 -3.73 -6.00
CA LEU A 115 8.96 -3.84 -5.47
C LEU A 115 9.80 -4.86 -6.23
N GLY A 116 9.16 -5.93 -6.73
CA GLY A 116 9.86 -6.97 -7.49
C GLY A 116 9.03 -8.22 -7.73
N GLU A 117 9.60 -9.11 -8.53
CA GLU A 117 9.08 -10.44 -8.82
C GLU A 117 10.07 -11.48 -8.30
N ILE A 118 9.60 -12.37 -7.42
CA ILE A 118 10.40 -13.46 -6.85
C ILE A 118 10.13 -14.72 -7.69
N PRO A 119 11.16 -15.30 -8.32
CA PRO A 119 10.98 -16.50 -9.13
C PRO A 119 10.58 -17.72 -8.28
N ASP A 120 9.86 -18.65 -8.88
CA ASP A 120 9.61 -19.98 -8.29
C ASP A 120 10.93 -20.77 -8.33
N ASP A 121 11.61 -20.86 -7.20
CA ASP A 121 12.97 -21.37 -7.08
C ASP A 121 13.02 -22.55 -6.08
N PRO A 122 13.54 -23.71 -6.51
CA PRO A 122 13.74 -24.86 -5.61
C PRO A 122 14.62 -24.58 -4.40
N ALA A 123 15.49 -23.58 -4.44
CA ALA A 123 16.30 -23.13 -3.30
C ALA A 123 15.43 -22.75 -2.10
N VAL A 124 14.30 -22.08 -2.35
CA VAL A 124 13.35 -21.72 -1.28
C VAL A 124 12.80 -22.95 -0.59
N THR A 125 12.43 -23.99 -1.36
CA THR A 125 11.91 -25.25 -0.79
C THR A 125 12.98 -25.96 0.07
N ARG A 126 14.25 -25.94 -0.34
CA ARG A 126 15.35 -26.52 0.44
C ARG A 126 15.56 -25.75 1.75
N ALA A 127 15.60 -24.43 1.69
CA ALA A 127 15.78 -23.56 2.83
C ALA A 127 14.65 -23.74 3.86
N VAL A 128 13.39 -23.78 3.42
CA VAL A 128 12.23 -24.04 4.28
C VAL A 128 12.35 -25.38 5.00
N ARG A 129 12.78 -26.44 4.32
CA ARG A 129 13.02 -27.77 4.95
C ARG A 129 14.11 -27.74 6.01
N SER A 130 15.06 -26.83 5.88
CA SER A 130 16.14 -26.63 6.83
C SER A 130 15.82 -25.63 7.95
N PHE A 131 14.61 -25.03 7.92
CA PHE A 131 14.18 -23.98 8.84
C PHE A 131 15.12 -22.75 8.83
N LEU A 132 15.70 -22.43 7.68
CA LEU A 132 16.62 -21.31 7.50
C LEU A 132 16.12 -20.38 6.39
N PRO A 133 16.42 -19.06 6.47
CA PRO A 133 16.12 -18.14 5.39
C PRO A 133 16.91 -18.48 4.11
N VAL A 134 16.26 -18.44 2.96
CA VAL A 134 16.91 -18.76 1.68
C VAL A 134 18.09 -17.83 1.37
N VAL A 135 18.00 -16.56 1.79
CA VAL A 135 19.07 -15.56 1.61
C VAL A 135 20.35 -15.89 2.40
N GLU A 136 20.24 -16.67 3.46
CA GLU A 136 21.38 -17.15 4.26
C GLU A 136 21.93 -18.47 3.73
N CYS A 137 21.04 -19.43 3.37
CA CYS A 137 21.46 -20.75 2.90
C CYS A 137 22.03 -20.72 1.50
N GLU A 138 21.38 -19.98 0.60
CA GLU A 138 21.68 -19.95 -0.82
C GLU A 138 21.66 -18.47 -1.33
N PRO A 139 22.62 -17.64 -0.89
CA PRO A 139 22.61 -16.19 -1.16
C PRO A 139 22.67 -15.83 -2.65
N THR A 140 23.19 -16.70 -3.49
CA THR A 140 23.29 -16.50 -4.94
C THR A 140 22.13 -17.09 -5.73
N ALA A 141 21.18 -17.74 -5.06
CA ALA A 141 19.99 -18.29 -5.72
C ALA A 141 19.13 -17.15 -6.33
N PRO A 142 18.46 -17.40 -7.47
CA PRO A 142 17.61 -16.38 -8.11
C PRO A 142 16.60 -15.76 -7.16
N ALA A 143 15.94 -16.55 -6.31
CA ALA A 143 15.01 -16.06 -5.32
C ALA A 143 15.67 -15.16 -4.26
N SER A 144 16.89 -15.50 -3.80
CA SER A 144 17.63 -14.70 -2.82
C SER A 144 18.01 -13.33 -3.37
N LEU A 145 18.51 -13.30 -4.61
CA LEU A 145 18.86 -12.06 -5.29
C LEU A 145 17.61 -11.17 -5.50
N ALA A 146 16.50 -11.77 -5.92
CA ALA A 146 15.24 -11.05 -6.12
C ALA A 146 14.67 -10.50 -4.80
N LEU A 147 14.76 -11.25 -3.70
CA LEU A 147 14.36 -10.78 -2.35
C LEU A 147 15.21 -9.60 -1.89
N THR A 148 16.53 -9.66 -2.10
CA THR A 148 17.44 -8.55 -1.77
C THR A 148 17.09 -7.30 -2.57
N GLN A 149 16.88 -7.44 -3.88
CA GLN A 149 16.46 -6.32 -4.74
C GLN A 149 15.11 -5.72 -4.32
N ALA A 150 14.14 -6.55 -3.93
CA ALA A 150 12.86 -6.06 -3.44
C ALA A 150 13.00 -5.30 -2.11
N ALA A 151 13.89 -5.74 -1.21
CA ALA A 151 14.21 -5.05 0.03
C ALA A 151 14.87 -3.68 -0.25
N ASP A 152 15.84 -3.63 -1.16
CA ASP A 152 16.49 -2.39 -1.58
C ASP A 152 15.48 -1.40 -2.21
N ALA A 153 14.58 -1.89 -3.04
CA ALA A 153 13.50 -1.09 -3.63
C ALA A 153 12.54 -0.53 -2.56
N LEU A 154 12.22 -1.30 -1.53
CA LEU A 154 11.42 -0.86 -0.40
C LEU A 154 12.17 0.25 0.37
N LEU A 155 13.42 0.05 0.73
CA LEU A 155 14.23 1.05 1.44
C LEU A 155 14.33 2.35 0.64
N ALA A 156 14.56 2.28 -0.67
CA ALA A 156 14.57 3.44 -1.55
C ALA A 156 13.21 4.16 -1.60
N SER A 157 12.10 3.42 -1.54
CA SER A 157 10.76 4.01 -1.47
C SER A 157 10.52 4.73 -0.14
N MET A 158 11.01 4.15 0.96
CA MET A 158 10.92 4.75 2.29
C MET A 158 11.71 6.06 2.38
N ALA A 159 12.93 6.10 1.85
CA ALA A 159 13.77 7.30 1.84
C ALA A 159 13.10 8.45 1.08
N ARG A 160 12.53 8.20 -0.08
CA ARG A 160 11.80 9.22 -0.87
C ARG A 160 10.59 9.79 -0.14
N ARG A 161 9.90 9.00 0.68
CA ARG A 161 8.76 9.48 1.48
C ARG A 161 9.17 10.44 2.58
N VAL A 162 10.31 10.22 3.20
CA VAL A 162 10.85 11.12 4.23
C VAL A 162 11.18 12.47 3.62
N GLU A 163 11.80 12.50 2.43
CA GLU A 163 12.14 13.75 1.72
C GLU A 163 10.91 14.57 1.33
N THR A 164 9.81 13.91 0.90
CA THR A 164 8.55 14.60 0.54
C THR A 164 7.73 15.05 1.74
N SER A 165 7.95 14.52 2.92
CA SER A 165 7.25 14.92 4.15
C SER A 165 7.96 16.05 4.92
N VAL A 166 9.19 16.40 4.56
CA VAL A 166 9.88 17.59 5.05
C VAL A 166 9.47 18.77 4.17
N ASP A 167 8.43 19.50 4.59
CA ASP A 167 7.92 20.69 3.92
C ASP A 167 9.02 21.78 3.88
N PRO A 168 9.46 22.27 2.69
CA PRO A 168 10.47 23.34 2.63
C PRO A 168 9.93 24.75 3.00
N ALA A 169 8.70 24.88 3.49
CA ALA A 169 8.04 26.16 3.74
C ALA A 169 8.05 26.64 5.21
N ALA A 170 8.97 26.14 6.03
CA ALA A 170 9.24 26.74 7.34
C ALA A 170 10.47 27.70 7.25
N GLU A 171 10.39 28.74 6.42
CA GLU A 171 11.26 29.90 6.62
C GLU A 171 10.83 30.62 7.90
N PRO A 172 11.74 30.86 8.86
CA PRO A 172 11.43 31.67 10.04
C PRO A 172 11.15 33.11 9.60
N GLU A 173 9.95 33.61 9.92
CA GLU A 173 9.60 35.02 9.77
C GLU A 173 10.72 35.89 10.39
N PRO A 174 11.25 36.88 9.65
CA PRO A 174 12.24 37.80 10.23
C PRO A 174 11.59 38.63 11.32
N ALA A 175 12.16 38.55 12.52
CA ALA A 175 11.74 39.35 13.66
C ALA A 175 11.66 40.82 13.28
N ALA A 176 10.46 41.38 13.35
CA ALA A 176 10.21 42.80 13.16
C ALA A 176 10.94 43.58 14.29
N HIS A 177 12.00 44.24 13.92
CA HIS A 177 12.55 45.33 14.77
C HIS A 177 11.57 46.49 14.76
N THR A 178 10.96 46.74 15.87
CA THR A 178 10.24 48.00 16.14
C THR A 178 11.19 48.95 16.87
N PRO A 179 11.27 50.22 16.47
CA PRO A 179 12.13 51.27 17.06
C PRO A 179 11.66 51.72 18.42
#